data_b17472d606c415d259aff3aa3a9bd939
#
_entry.id   b17472d606c415d259aff3aa3a9bd939
#
_cell.length_a   1.000
_cell.length_b   1.000
_cell.length_c   1.000
_cell.angle_alpha   90.00
_cell.angle_beta   90.00
_cell.angle_gamma   90.00
#
_symmetry.space_group_name_H-M   'P 1'
#
loop_
_entity.id
_entity.type
_entity.pdbx_description
1 polymer ?
#
loop_
_entity_poly.entity_id
_entity_poly.type
_entity_poly.pdbx_seq_one_letter_code
_entity_poly.pdbx_strand_id
1 'polypeptide(L)'
;MNRLAHILSDAMAYRGDLLQPEDACVRVFAGAADGVPGLIVDRFGQLVLGTEYDPAGPGEELMAVLEAAFPGHSILLRWRRAEGDAGFQLRWGGLPAPEQLVAVEDGIRFEIRTDPRHDFGLFLDGRTARSRVRALASGGLVLNLFSYACGFGVAARAGGARDVVNVDPERSYLSWGRRNAALNDTDFRVVPDTAQAYLRRWRHRAERATAEPFDLVVADPPAFGVGRGDDRVLRKFWPELLRSIAAIAPAHALLMCNDKAYRGYEDFQTTVQAALGAAYAVTAVPHGREILGREPAHRDPWYAPPRVLQAQRR
;
A
#
# COMPACT_ATOMS: atom_id res chain seq x y z
N MET A 1 19.37 16.33 24.36
CA MET A 1 18.76 15.46 23.32
C MET A 1 18.18 16.37 22.27
N ASN A 2 18.51 16.14 21.00
CA ASN A 2 18.00 16.93 19.87
C ASN A 2 16.48 16.82 19.78
N ARG A 3 15.78 17.89 19.34
CA ARG A 3 14.31 17.94 19.23
C ARG A 3 13.77 16.81 18.34
N LEU A 4 14.41 16.57 17.19
CA LEU A 4 13.99 15.51 16.26
C LEU A 4 14.11 14.11 16.89
N ALA A 5 15.20 13.85 17.62
CA ALA A 5 15.40 12.60 18.34
C ALA A 5 14.32 12.36 19.42
N HIS A 6 13.88 13.43 20.11
CA HIS A 6 12.80 13.33 21.09
C HIS A 6 11.47 13.00 20.43
N ILE A 7 11.12 13.70 19.35
CA ILE A 7 9.88 13.48 18.59
C ILE A 7 9.84 12.07 18.01
N LEU A 8 10.97 11.56 17.47
CA LEU A 8 11.08 10.19 16.96
C LEU A 8 10.90 9.16 18.07
N SER A 9 11.54 9.39 19.24
CA SER A 9 11.39 8.52 20.40
C SER A 9 9.94 8.39 20.87
N ASP A 10 9.21 9.51 20.91
CA ASP A 10 7.78 9.51 21.25
C ASP A 10 6.94 8.76 20.22
N ALA A 11 7.25 8.92 18.93
CA ALA A 11 6.56 8.20 17.86
C ALA A 11 6.81 6.69 17.94
N MET A 12 8.03 6.28 18.28
CA MET A 12 8.38 4.88 18.52
C MET A 12 7.67 4.31 19.74
N ALA A 13 7.65 5.05 20.85
CA ALA A 13 6.94 4.65 22.08
C ALA A 13 5.43 4.47 21.82
N TYR A 14 4.83 5.35 21.04
CA TYR A 14 3.42 5.24 20.65
C TYR A 14 3.09 3.95 19.89
N ARG A 15 4.02 3.49 19.05
CA ARG A 15 3.87 2.24 18.28
C ARG A 15 4.20 1.00 19.08
N GLY A 16 5.06 1.13 20.09
CA GLY A 16 5.33 0.13 21.13
C GLY A 16 5.53 -1.29 20.61
N ASP A 17 4.56 -2.15 20.90
CA ASP A 17 4.53 -3.58 20.56
C ASP A 17 4.66 -3.87 19.05
N LEU A 18 4.23 -2.97 18.17
CA LEU A 18 4.39 -3.15 16.72
C LEU A 18 5.85 -3.12 16.28
N LEU A 19 6.74 -2.53 17.09
CA LEU A 19 8.17 -2.45 16.83
C LEU A 19 8.96 -3.62 17.44
N GLN A 20 8.36 -4.48 18.27
CA GLN A 20 9.07 -5.53 19.00
C GLN A 20 9.65 -6.62 18.09
N PRO A 21 8.97 -7.16 17.08
CA PRO A 21 9.61 -8.10 16.17
C PRO A 21 10.72 -7.42 15.36
N GLU A 22 11.95 -7.97 15.42
CA GLU A 22 13.10 -7.40 14.69
C GLU A 22 12.90 -7.40 13.17
N ASP A 23 12.17 -8.37 12.65
CA ASP A 23 11.87 -8.55 11.24
C ASP A 23 10.58 -7.82 10.78
N ALA A 24 9.92 -7.04 11.66
CA ALA A 24 8.64 -6.41 11.35
C ALA A 24 8.71 -5.37 10.24
N CYS A 25 7.68 -5.37 9.39
CA CYS A 25 7.33 -4.25 8.51
C CYS A 25 6.42 -3.29 9.27
N VAL A 26 6.88 -2.08 9.57
CA VAL A 26 6.09 -1.11 10.33
C VAL A 26 6.45 0.33 9.99
N ARG A 27 5.43 1.19 9.88
CA ARG A 27 5.64 2.64 9.83
C ARG A 27 5.97 3.15 11.22
N VAL A 28 7.16 3.72 11.34
CA VAL A 28 7.71 4.24 12.60
C VAL A 28 7.31 5.69 12.82
N PHE A 29 7.17 6.46 11.73
CA PHE A 29 6.87 7.89 11.76
C PHE A 29 5.94 8.28 10.62
N ALA A 30 4.90 9.06 10.91
CA ALA A 30 3.81 9.39 9.99
C ALA A 30 3.60 10.92 9.83
N GLY A 31 4.64 11.62 9.39
CA GLY A 31 4.55 13.02 8.96
C GLY A 31 4.07 13.99 10.04
N ALA A 32 3.19 14.91 9.65
CA ALA A 32 2.62 15.94 10.55
C ALA A 32 1.94 15.34 11.78
N ALA A 33 1.34 14.16 11.66
CA ALA A 33 0.67 13.49 12.77
C ALA A 33 1.63 13.04 13.89
N ASP A 34 2.91 12.90 13.58
CA ASP A 34 3.97 12.67 14.56
C ASP A 34 4.85 13.90 14.83
N GLY A 35 4.51 15.06 14.21
CA GLY A 35 5.11 16.34 14.52
C GLY A 35 6.15 16.88 13.54
N VAL A 36 6.44 16.16 12.42
CA VAL A 36 7.33 16.66 11.35
C VAL A 36 6.65 16.44 9.99
N PRO A 37 6.00 17.47 9.43
CA PRO A 37 5.33 17.38 8.13
C PRO A 37 6.29 16.87 7.03
N GLY A 38 5.78 15.99 6.17
CA GLY A 38 6.53 15.44 5.05
C GLY A 38 7.56 14.38 5.39
N LEU A 39 7.82 14.08 6.68
CA LEU A 39 8.73 13.01 7.09
C LEU A 39 7.99 11.69 7.31
N ILE A 40 8.37 10.65 6.57
CA ILE A 40 7.91 9.28 6.79
C ILE A 40 9.12 8.42 7.14
N VAL A 41 9.01 7.62 8.19
CA VAL A 41 10.02 6.59 8.50
C VAL A 41 9.34 5.23 8.54
N ASP A 42 9.80 4.34 7.68
CA ASP A 42 9.33 2.97 7.54
C ASP A 42 10.47 2.00 7.91
N ARG A 43 10.17 0.94 8.67
CA ARG A 43 11.10 -0.15 8.95
C ARG A 43 10.64 -1.41 8.24
N PHE A 44 11.57 -2.08 7.57
CA PHE A 44 11.43 -3.38 6.92
C PHE A 44 12.50 -4.33 7.51
N GLY A 45 12.22 -4.93 8.66
CA GLY A 45 13.22 -5.70 9.37
C GLY A 45 14.45 -4.87 9.69
N GLN A 46 15.61 -5.27 9.14
CA GLN A 46 16.89 -4.57 9.35
C GLN A 46 17.10 -3.33 8.47
N LEU A 47 16.15 -2.98 7.62
CA LEU A 47 16.20 -1.76 6.81
C LEU A 47 15.28 -0.69 7.41
N VAL A 48 15.82 0.49 7.65
CA VAL A 48 15.06 1.71 7.99
C VAL A 48 15.09 2.65 6.80
N LEU A 49 13.93 3.03 6.32
CA LEU A 49 13.74 3.95 5.20
C LEU A 49 13.17 5.28 5.71
N GLY A 50 13.97 6.34 5.67
CA GLY A 50 13.50 7.71 5.86
C GLY A 50 13.12 8.32 4.52
N THR A 51 11.91 8.87 4.40
CA THR A 51 11.46 9.60 3.20
C THR A 51 11.07 11.01 3.58
N GLU A 52 11.74 12.00 3.01
CA GLU A 52 11.42 13.42 3.14
C GLU A 52 10.73 13.91 1.87
N TYR A 53 9.46 14.26 2.01
CA TYR A 53 8.68 14.87 0.91
C TYR A 53 8.79 16.39 0.92
N ASP A 54 9.07 16.99 2.08
CA ASP A 54 9.32 18.43 2.22
C ASP A 54 10.78 18.74 1.88
N PRO A 55 11.06 19.58 0.85
CA PRO A 55 12.43 19.98 0.53
C PRO A 55 13.16 20.73 1.66
N ALA A 56 12.40 21.30 2.62
CA ALA A 56 12.91 21.95 3.82
C ALA A 56 13.05 21.00 5.01
N GLY A 57 12.95 19.69 4.80
CA GLY A 57 13.05 18.67 5.83
C GLY A 57 14.41 18.64 6.57
N PRO A 58 14.53 17.79 7.60
CA PRO A 58 15.70 17.78 8.50
C PRO A 58 17.03 17.33 7.84
N GLY A 59 17.00 16.82 6.61
CA GLY A 59 18.20 16.55 5.83
C GLY A 59 19.22 15.63 6.55
N GLU A 60 20.47 16.10 6.67
CA GLU A 60 21.57 15.31 7.27
C GLU A 60 21.39 15.03 8.76
N GLU A 61 20.66 15.89 9.49
CA GLU A 61 20.33 15.67 10.88
C GLU A 61 19.51 14.38 11.06
N LEU A 62 18.61 14.07 10.13
CA LEU A 62 17.80 12.86 10.17
C LEU A 62 18.66 11.59 10.12
N MET A 63 19.72 11.55 9.31
CA MET A 63 20.62 10.39 9.24
C MET A 63 21.19 10.06 10.64
N ALA A 64 21.77 11.06 11.30
CA ALA A 64 22.38 10.87 12.61
C ALA A 64 21.33 10.44 13.68
N VAL A 65 20.11 10.98 13.59
CA VAL A 65 19.02 10.61 14.51
C VAL A 65 18.57 9.16 14.26
N LEU A 66 18.44 8.73 13.01
CA LEU A 66 18.06 7.36 12.68
C LEU A 66 19.16 6.35 13.03
N GLU A 67 20.44 6.66 12.79
CA GLU A 67 21.58 5.81 13.19
C GLU A 67 21.61 5.59 14.71
N ALA A 68 21.33 6.65 15.48
CA ALA A 68 21.27 6.55 16.95
C ALA A 68 20.02 5.77 17.43
N ALA A 69 18.88 5.90 16.75
CA ALA A 69 17.63 5.25 17.13
C ALA A 69 17.56 3.77 16.70
N PHE A 70 18.29 3.39 15.64
CA PHE A 70 18.29 2.05 15.05
C PHE A 70 19.72 1.48 14.92
N PRO A 71 20.42 1.28 16.05
CA PRO A 71 21.77 0.70 16.01
C PRO A 71 21.71 -0.70 15.37
N GLY A 72 22.66 -0.98 14.47
CA GLY A 72 22.73 -2.27 13.77
C GLY A 72 21.77 -2.42 12.59
N HIS A 73 21.09 -1.36 12.16
CA HIS A 73 20.26 -1.37 10.94
C HIS A 73 20.98 -0.70 9.75
N SER A 74 20.59 -1.11 8.55
CA SER A 74 20.87 -0.35 7.34
C SER A 74 19.86 0.79 7.24
N ILE A 75 20.35 2.00 6.90
CA ILE A 75 19.49 3.18 6.81
C ILE A 75 19.56 3.72 5.41
N LEU A 76 18.42 3.90 4.78
CA LEU A 76 18.28 4.59 3.51
C LEU A 76 17.47 5.86 3.69
N LEU A 77 18.08 7.00 3.40
CA LEU A 77 17.35 8.25 3.26
C LEU A 77 17.05 8.51 1.80
N ARG A 78 15.83 8.95 1.54
CA ARG A 78 15.41 9.51 0.26
C ARG A 78 14.71 10.84 0.50
N TRP A 79 15.08 11.86 -0.26
CA TRP A 79 14.44 13.18 -0.16
C TRP A 79 14.21 13.77 -1.53
N ARG A 80 13.15 14.58 -1.66
CA ARG A 80 12.87 15.33 -2.88
C ARG A 80 13.81 16.52 -2.98
N ARG A 81 14.32 16.76 -4.17
CA ARG A 81 14.94 18.05 -4.51
C ARG A 81 13.88 19.13 -4.62
N ALA A 82 14.33 20.41 -4.51
CA ALA A 82 13.48 21.57 -4.77
C ALA A 82 12.76 21.46 -6.13
N GLU A 83 11.67 22.20 -6.25
CA GLU A 83 10.72 22.19 -7.38
C GLU A 83 11.35 21.95 -8.76
N GLY A 84 10.86 20.93 -9.46
CA GLY A 84 11.21 20.60 -10.85
C GLY A 84 11.94 19.28 -11.06
N ASP A 85 12.50 18.66 -10.05
CA ASP A 85 13.18 17.37 -10.17
C ASP A 85 12.22 16.20 -9.85
N ALA A 86 12.01 15.30 -10.81
CA ALA A 86 11.05 14.20 -10.71
C ALA A 86 11.56 13.03 -9.84
N GLY A 87 12.71 13.17 -9.16
CA GLY A 87 13.38 12.08 -8.45
C GLY A 87 13.65 12.36 -6.98
N PHE A 88 13.93 11.28 -6.23
CA PHE A 88 14.51 11.35 -4.90
C PHE A 88 16.04 11.30 -5.00
N GLN A 89 16.73 12.08 -4.17
CA GLN A 89 18.12 11.81 -3.80
C GLN A 89 18.16 10.69 -2.78
N LEU A 90 19.27 9.94 -2.77
CA LEU A 90 19.43 8.77 -1.92
C LEU A 90 20.75 8.87 -1.15
N ARG A 91 20.71 8.50 0.13
CA ARG A 91 21.89 8.36 0.98
C ARG A 91 21.76 7.13 1.85
N TRP A 92 22.81 6.31 1.84
CA TRP A 92 22.95 5.18 2.74
C TRP A 92 23.74 5.57 3.98
N GLY A 93 23.32 5.00 5.14
CA GLY A 93 24.00 5.08 6.43
C GLY A 93 23.81 3.79 7.22
N GLY A 94 24.37 3.75 8.42
CA GLY A 94 24.33 2.55 9.26
C GLY A 94 25.11 1.38 8.66
N LEU A 95 24.56 0.17 8.68
CA LEU A 95 25.12 -1.01 8.04
C LEU A 95 24.98 -0.98 6.52
N PRO A 96 25.84 -1.71 5.77
CA PRO A 96 25.66 -1.92 4.35
C PRO A 96 24.25 -2.43 4.01
N ALA A 97 23.74 -2.03 2.83
CA ALA A 97 22.46 -2.54 2.35
C ALA A 97 22.49 -4.06 2.23
N PRO A 98 21.46 -4.78 2.74
CA PRO A 98 21.39 -6.22 2.59
C PRO A 98 21.16 -6.59 1.12
N GLU A 99 21.85 -7.62 0.64
CA GLU A 99 21.66 -8.13 -0.74
C GLU A 99 20.26 -8.72 -0.93
N GLN A 100 19.76 -9.40 0.12
CA GLN A 100 18.40 -9.94 0.18
C GLN A 100 17.80 -9.61 1.54
N LEU A 101 16.60 -9.07 1.53
CA LEU A 101 15.88 -8.74 2.74
C LEU A 101 14.49 -9.37 2.67
N VAL A 102 14.15 -10.13 3.71
CA VAL A 102 12.80 -10.61 3.96
C VAL A 102 12.32 -9.96 5.24
N ALA A 103 11.16 -9.31 5.17
CA ALA A 103 10.54 -8.69 6.32
C ALA A 103 9.10 -9.21 6.51
N VAL A 104 8.57 -9.09 7.72
CA VAL A 104 7.31 -9.72 8.12
C VAL A 104 6.24 -8.68 8.45
N GLU A 105 5.06 -8.84 7.87
CA GLU A 105 3.87 -8.08 8.25
C GLU A 105 2.77 -9.05 8.70
N ASP A 106 2.36 -8.96 9.95
CA ASP A 106 1.28 -9.80 10.51
C ASP A 106 1.47 -11.31 10.27
N GLY A 107 2.72 -11.79 10.36
CA GLY A 107 3.11 -13.17 10.12
C GLY A 107 3.26 -13.56 8.65
N ILE A 108 3.14 -12.63 7.72
CA ILE A 108 3.35 -12.81 6.27
C ILE A 108 4.74 -12.30 5.89
N ARG A 109 5.53 -13.10 5.19
CA ARG A 109 6.87 -12.78 4.72
C ARG A 109 6.82 -12.09 3.37
N PHE A 110 7.62 -11.03 3.20
CA PHE A 110 7.76 -10.30 1.95
C PHE A 110 9.23 -10.09 1.59
N GLU A 111 9.59 -10.35 0.34
CA GLU A 111 10.87 -9.92 -0.24
C GLU A 111 10.87 -8.41 -0.36
N ILE A 112 11.83 -7.76 0.29
CA ILE A 112 12.04 -6.31 0.20
C ILE A 112 13.27 -6.06 -0.66
N ARG A 113 13.14 -5.19 -1.64
CA ARG A 113 14.24 -4.81 -2.53
C ARG A 113 14.76 -3.44 -2.14
N THR A 114 16.06 -3.32 -2.14
CA THR A 114 16.78 -2.09 -1.83
C THR A 114 17.25 -1.34 -3.08
N ASP A 115 16.87 -1.81 -4.29
CA ASP A 115 17.17 -1.11 -5.52
C ASP A 115 16.37 0.21 -5.59
N PRO A 116 17.04 1.36 -5.59
CA PRO A 116 16.38 2.67 -5.53
C PRO A 116 15.55 3.01 -6.78
N ARG A 117 15.68 2.22 -7.86
CA ARG A 117 14.89 2.40 -9.09
C ARG A 117 13.47 1.86 -8.99
N HIS A 118 13.18 1.11 -7.91
CA HIS A 118 11.89 0.46 -7.68
C HIS A 118 11.39 0.79 -6.28
N ASP A 119 10.09 0.77 -6.08
CA ASP A 119 9.54 0.75 -4.74
C ASP A 119 9.91 -0.57 -4.04
N PHE A 120 9.97 -0.55 -2.71
CA PHE A 120 10.57 -1.60 -1.89
C PHE A 120 9.81 -2.93 -1.87
N GLY A 121 8.68 -3.05 -2.57
CA GLY A 121 7.90 -4.28 -2.72
C GLY A 121 6.68 -4.36 -1.82
N LEU A 122 6.63 -3.57 -0.76
CA LEU A 122 5.49 -3.49 0.14
C LEU A 122 5.22 -2.04 0.55
N PHE A 123 4.01 -1.56 0.32
CA PHE A 123 3.55 -0.26 0.80
C PHE A 123 2.90 -0.46 2.19
N LEU A 124 3.50 0.10 3.24
CA LEU A 124 3.07 -0.14 4.62
C LEU A 124 1.72 0.50 4.94
N ASP A 125 1.35 1.57 4.25
CA ASP A 125 0.02 2.18 4.37
C ASP A 125 -1.13 1.30 3.85
N GLY A 126 -0.81 0.22 3.14
CA GLY A 126 -1.74 -0.85 2.76
C GLY A 126 -1.98 -1.92 3.84
N ARG A 127 -1.29 -1.89 5.00
CA ARG A 127 -1.36 -2.94 6.02
C ARG A 127 -2.80 -3.26 6.46
N THR A 128 -3.57 -2.24 6.84
CA THR A 128 -4.96 -2.43 7.27
C THR A 128 -5.82 -3.05 6.17
N ALA A 129 -5.61 -2.62 4.91
CA ALA A 129 -6.31 -3.18 3.77
C ALA A 129 -5.94 -4.65 3.54
N ARG A 130 -4.66 -5.03 3.67
CA ARG A 130 -4.21 -6.44 3.58
C ARG A 130 -4.79 -7.29 4.70
N SER A 131 -4.80 -6.78 5.93
CA SER A 131 -5.46 -7.45 7.06
C SER A 131 -6.96 -7.68 6.80
N ARG A 132 -7.63 -6.68 6.18
CA ARG A 132 -9.05 -6.82 5.82
C ARG A 132 -9.27 -7.84 4.70
N VAL A 133 -8.41 -7.87 3.68
CA VAL A 133 -8.41 -8.91 2.63
C VAL A 133 -8.26 -10.30 3.26
N ARG A 134 -7.27 -10.47 4.15
CA ARG A 134 -7.05 -11.74 4.87
C ARG A 134 -8.31 -12.20 5.59
N ALA A 135 -9.01 -11.30 6.26
CA ALA A 135 -10.24 -11.62 7.01
C ALA A 135 -11.44 -11.99 6.10
N LEU A 136 -11.50 -11.48 4.88
CA LEU A 136 -12.61 -11.68 3.94
C LEU A 136 -12.40 -12.85 2.97
N ALA A 137 -11.18 -13.38 2.86
CA ALA A 137 -10.77 -14.26 1.77
C ALA A 137 -11.12 -15.74 1.95
N SER A 138 -11.50 -16.17 3.17
CA SER A 138 -11.67 -17.60 3.52
C SER A 138 -12.61 -18.36 2.55
N GLY A 139 -12.08 -19.43 1.95
CA GLY A 139 -12.79 -20.29 1.00
C GLY A 139 -13.12 -19.65 -0.36
N GLY A 140 -12.89 -18.34 -0.51
CA GLY A 140 -13.29 -17.56 -1.68
C GLY A 140 -12.28 -17.56 -2.83
N LEU A 141 -12.77 -17.20 -4.01
CA LEU A 141 -11.96 -16.83 -5.17
C LEU A 141 -11.74 -15.32 -5.16
N VAL A 142 -10.46 -14.90 -5.12
CA VAL A 142 -10.09 -13.49 -5.00
C VAL A 142 -9.47 -12.97 -6.31
N LEU A 143 -9.92 -11.79 -6.75
CA LEU A 143 -9.31 -11.03 -7.83
C LEU A 143 -8.56 -9.84 -7.26
N ASN A 144 -7.25 -9.80 -7.47
CA ASN A 144 -6.38 -8.69 -7.08
C ASN A 144 -5.94 -7.92 -8.33
N LEU A 145 -6.49 -6.73 -8.52
CA LEU A 145 -6.20 -5.83 -9.63
C LEU A 145 -5.11 -4.83 -9.22
N PHE A 146 -4.22 -4.44 -10.15
CA PHE A 146 -3.05 -3.59 -9.90
C PHE A 146 -2.17 -4.24 -8.84
N SER A 147 -1.86 -5.53 -9.06
CA SER A 147 -1.38 -6.39 -7.99
C SER A 147 0.06 -6.12 -7.55
N TYR A 148 0.85 -5.37 -8.33
CA TYR A 148 2.25 -5.07 -8.04
C TYR A 148 3.01 -6.36 -7.63
N ALA A 149 3.71 -6.36 -6.48
CA ALA A 149 4.37 -7.53 -5.93
C ALA A 149 3.40 -8.52 -5.21
N CYS A 150 2.11 -8.46 -5.54
CA CYS A 150 1.04 -9.35 -5.08
C CYS A 150 0.81 -9.37 -3.55
N GLY A 151 1.09 -8.29 -2.83
CA GLY A 151 0.95 -8.24 -1.37
C GLY A 151 -0.46 -8.59 -0.88
N PHE A 152 -1.51 -8.11 -1.56
CA PHE A 152 -2.90 -8.50 -1.27
C PHE A 152 -3.18 -9.96 -1.64
N GLY A 153 -2.55 -10.47 -2.70
CA GLY A 153 -2.69 -11.88 -3.09
C GLY A 153 -2.15 -12.83 -2.04
N VAL A 154 -0.97 -12.54 -1.47
CA VAL A 154 -0.38 -13.34 -0.38
C VAL A 154 -1.25 -13.24 0.88
N ALA A 155 -1.73 -12.03 1.22
CA ALA A 155 -2.64 -11.84 2.35
C ALA A 155 -3.94 -12.63 2.20
N ALA A 156 -4.51 -12.68 0.99
CA ALA A 156 -5.70 -13.49 0.69
C ALA A 156 -5.43 -15.00 0.88
N ARG A 157 -4.28 -15.50 0.41
CA ARG A 157 -3.90 -16.91 0.60
C ARG A 157 -3.70 -17.23 2.08
N ALA A 158 -3.02 -16.34 2.83
CA ALA A 158 -2.87 -16.47 4.28
C ALA A 158 -4.22 -16.42 5.02
N GLY A 159 -5.26 -15.81 4.43
CA GLY A 159 -6.65 -15.81 4.90
C GLY A 159 -7.47 -17.03 4.50
N GLY A 160 -6.86 -18.01 3.82
CA GLY A 160 -7.54 -19.23 3.40
C GLY A 160 -8.33 -19.08 2.09
N ALA A 161 -7.99 -18.09 1.23
CA ALA A 161 -8.57 -18.03 -0.11
C ALA A 161 -8.35 -19.36 -0.84
N ARG A 162 -9.39 -19.86 -1.50
CA ARG A 162 -9.34 -21.08 -2.33
C ARG A 162 -8.38 -20.89 -3.51
N ASP A 163 -8.47 -19.75 -4.15
CA ASP A 163 -7.54 -19.35 -5.20
C ASP A 163 -7.50 -17.82 -5.33
N VAL A 164 -6.42 -17.30 -5.91
CA VAL A 164 -6.21 -15.87 -6.14
C VAL A 164 -5.74 -15.64 -7.56
N VAL A 165 -6.32 -14.63 -8.23
CA VAL A 165 -5.86 -14.13 -9.52
C VAL A 165 -5.28 -12.75 -9.34
N ASN A 166 -3.96 -12.62 -9.51
CA ASN A 166 -3.25 -11.35 -9.47
C ASN A 166 -3.07 -10.81 -10.89
N VAL A 167 -3.49 -9.58 -11.13
CA VAL A 167 -3.46 -8.93 -12.45
C VAL A 167 -2.62 -7.68 -12.37
N ASP A 168 -1.54 -7.62 -13.15
CA ASP A 168 -0.67 -6.46 -13.29
C ASP A 168 -0.01 -6.50 -14.69
N PRO A 169 0.13 -5.38 -15.42
CA PRO A 169 0.80 -5.39 -16.71
C PRO A 169 2.29 -5.71 -16.62
N GLU A 170 2.92 -5.44 -15.47
CA GLU A 170 4.37 -5.54 -15.32
C GLU A 170 4.79 -6.95 -14.87
N ARG A 171 5.41 -7.70 -15.79
CA ARG A 171 5.84 -9.10 -15.55
C ARG A 171 6.87 -9.23 -14.44
N SER A 172 7.71 -8.22 -14.27
CA SER A 172 8.73 -8.18 -13.20
C SER A 172 8.09 -8.16 -11.82
N TYR A 173 7.00 -7.39 -11.65
CA TYR A 173 6.22 -7.35 -10.42
C TYR A 173 5.52 -8.68 -10.14
N LEU A 174 4.91 -9.28 -11.15
CA LEU A 174 4.28 -10.60 -11.00
C LEU A 174 5.29 -11.71 -10.65
N SER A 175 6.51 -11.63 -11.18
CA SER A 175 7.59 -12.55 -10.81
C SER A 175 8.02 -12.35 -9.35
N TRP A 176 8.04 -11.10 -8.88
CA TRP A 176 8.27 -10.77 -7.47
C TRP A 176 7.13 -11.32 -6.58
N GLY A 177 5.89 -11.15 -7.01
CA GLY A 177 4.73 -11.73 -6.33
C GLY A 177 4.81 -13.24 -6.16
N ARG A 178 5.28 -13.99 -7.18
CA ARG A 178 5.50 -15.43 -7.04
C ARG A 178 6.56 -15.78 -5.99
N ARG A 179 7.62 -14.97 -5.85
CA ARG A 179 8.60 -15.19 -4.77
C ARG A 179 8.00 -14.90 -3.42
N ASN A 180 7.16 -13.83 -3.31
CA ASN A 180 6.41 -13.57 -2.08
C ASN A 180 5.47 -14.73 -1.72
N ALA A 181 4.81 -15.36 -2.70
CA ALA A 181 4.02 -16.55 -2.46
C ALA A 181 4.88 -17.73 -1.95
N ALA A 182 6.01 -17.99 -2.59
CA ALA A 182 6.93 -19.07 -2.20
C ALA A 182 7.49 -18.86 -0.79
N LEU A 183 7.79 -17.63 -0.38
CA LEU A 183 8.20 -17.31 1.00
C LEU A 183 7.16 -17.70 2.06
N ASN A 184 5.90 -17.84 1.67
CA ASN A 184 4.77 -18.18 2.52
C ASN A 184 4.17 -19.56 2.23
N ASP A 185 4.94 -20.45 1.59
CA ASP A 185 4.55 -21.82 1.25
C ASP A 185 3.19 -21.90 0.54
N THR A 186 2.93 -20.94 -0.36
CA THR A 186 1.68 -20.85 -1.12
C THR A 186 1.94 -20.50 -2.58
N ASP A 187 0.89 -20.59 -3.40
CA ASP A 187 0.88 -20.18 -4.78
C ASP A 187 -0.42 -19.46 -5.17
N PHE A 188 -0.44 -18.89 -6.35
CA PHE A 188 -1.60 -18.24 -6.95
C PHE A 188 -1.40 -17.99 -8.44
N ARG A 189 -2.48 -17.68 -9.13
CA ARG A 189 -2.43 -17.29 -10.54
C ARG A 189 -1.95 -15.85 -10.71
N VAL A 190 -1.10 -15.62 -11.72
CA VAL A 190 -0.69 -14.29 -12.15
C VAL A 190 -1.03 -14.08 -13.62
N VAL A 191 -1.54 -12.91 -13.96
CA VAL A 191 -1.97 -12.55 -15.32
C VAL A 191 -1.31 -11.24 -15.72
N PRO A 192 -0.37 -11.26 -16.69
CA PRO A 192 0.30 -10.06 -17.18
C PRO A 192 -0.63 -9.29 -18.14
N ASP A 193 -1.47 -8.44 -17.57
CA ASP A 193 -2.47 -7.67 -18.28
C ASP A 193 -2.90 -6.42 -17.50
N THR A 194 -3.52 -5.47 -18.19
CA THR A 194 -4.17 -4.34 -17.51
C THR A 194 -5.48 -4.79 -16.84
N ALA A 195 -5.83 -4.14 -15.73
CA ALA A 195 -7.09 -4.41 -15.02
C ALA A 195 -8.31 -4.29 -15.97
N GLN A 196 -8.35 -3.26 -16.81
CA GLN A 196 -9.45 -3.01 -17.74
C GLN A 196 -9.57 -4.12 -18.81
N ALA A 197 -8.45 -4.57 -19.39
CA ALA A 197 -8.45 -5.63 -20.38
C ALA A 197 -8.86 -6.98 -19.76
N TYR A 198 -8.36 -7.27 -18.54
CA TYR A 198 -8.77 -8.47 -17.81
C TYR A 198 -10.26 -8.48 -17.51
N LEU A 199 -10.83 -7.39 -16.95
CA LEU A 199 -12.24 -7.27 -16.62
C LEU A 199 -13.13 -7.39 -17.86
N ARG A 200 -12.72 -6.80 -18.98
CA ARG A 200 -13.42 -6.94 -20.26
C ARG A 200 -13.47 -8.40 -20.73
N ARG A 201 -12.33 -9.13 -20.69
CA ARG A 201 -12.29 -10.56 -21.07
C ARG A 201 -13.09 -11.44 -20.10
N TRP A 202 -13.05 -11.13 -18.81
CA TRP A 202 -13.86 -11.84 -17.81
C TRP A 202 -15.35 -11.70 -18.14
N ARG A 203 -15.82 -10.48 -18.44
CA ARG A 203 -17.22 -10.23 -18.81
C ARG A 203 -17.65 -11.08 -20.01
N HIS A 204 -16.86 -11.13 -21.07
CA HIS A 204 -17.16 -11.97 -22.24
C HIS A 204 -17.24 -13.46 -21.91
N ARG A 205 -16.45 -13.94 -20.96
CA ARG A 205 -16.56 -15.32 -20.48
C ARG A 205 -17.79 -15.53 -19.62
N ALA A 206 -18.16 -14.56 -18.80
CA ALA A 206 -19.38 -14.61 -17.98
C ALA A 206 -20.65 -14.66 -18.83
N GLU A 207 -20.72 -13.88 -19.91
CA GLU A 207 -21.82 -13.92 -20.91
C GLU A 207 -21.98 -15.31 -21.54
N ARG A 208 -20.93 -16.11 -21.61
CA ARG A 208 -20.93 -17.49 -22.11
C ARG A 208 -21.04 -18.56 -21.00
N ALA A 209 -21.32 -18.14 -19.76
CA ALA A 209 -21.34 -18.99 -18.56
C ALA A 209 -20.04 -19.79 -18.32
N THR A 210 -18.89 -19.29 -18.78
CA THR A 210 -17.58 -19.93 -18.63
C THR A 210 -16.65 -19.22 -17.64
N ALA A 211 -17.13 -18.15 -16.99
CA ALA A 211 -16.39 -17.43 -15.95
C ALA A 211 -16.86 -17.86 -14.57
N GLU A 212 -15.90 -18.19 -13.72
CA GLU A 212 -16.16 -18.39 -12.30
C GLU A 212 -16.35 -17.06 -11.60
N PRO A 213 -17.38 -16.87 -10.75
CA PRO A 213 -17.59 -15.62 -10.02
C PRO A 213 -16.49 -15.40 -8.98
N PHE A 214 -16.11 -14.15 -8.76
CA PHE A 214 -15.21 -13.77 -7.67
C PHE A 214 -16.00 -13.42 -6.42
N ASP A 215 -15.51 -13.91 -5.27
CA ASP A 215 -16.09 -13.59 -3.96
C ASP A 215 -15.57 -12.24 -3.45
N LEU A 216 -14.29 -11.94 -3.72
CA LEU A 216 -13.64 -10.69 -3.33
C LEU A 216 -12.88 -10.09 -4.51
N VAL A 217 -13.07 -8.80 -4.75
CA VAL A 217 -12.24 -8.01 -5.68
C VAL A 217 -11.48 -6.96 -4.89
N VAL A 218 -10.16 -6.90 -5.09
CA VAL A 218 -9.28 -5.86 -4.56
C VAL A 218 -8.84 -4.96 -5.71
N ALA A 219 -8.89 -3.64 -5.52
CA ALA A 219 -8.40 -2.67 -6.48
C ALA A 219 -7.62 -1.56 -5.78
N ASP A 220 -6.32 -1.48 -6.10
CA ASP A 220 -5.37 -0.51 -5.59
C ASP A 220 -4.61 0.13 -6.78
N PRO A 221 -5.27 0.95 -7.60
CA PRO A 221 -4.63 1.57 -8.74
C PRO A 221 -3.56 2.56 -8.28
N PRO A 222 -2.44 2.70 -9.04
CA PRO A 222 -1.41 3.69 -8.76
C PRO A 222 -2.01 5.09 -8.76
N ALA A 223 -1.45 5.99 -7.94
CA ALA A 223 -1.82 7.40 -7.96
C ALA A 223 -1.44 8.00 -9.32
N PHE A 224 -2.42 8.20 -10.19
CA PHE A 224 -2.22 8.92 -11.45
C PHE A 224 -2.09 10.40 -11.14
N GLY A 225 -0.96 11.02 -11.45
CA GLY A 225 -0.86 12.47 -11.44
C GLY A 225 0.16 13.12 -10.54
N VAL A 226 1.20 12.41 -10.10
CA VAL A 226 2.41 13.09 -9.66
C VAL A 226 3.13 13.60 -10.91
N GLY A 227 2.72 14.79 -11.38
CA GLY A 227 3.44 15.58 -12.38
C GLY A 227 2.76 15.85 -13.73
N ARG A 228 1.78 15.09 -14.22
CA ARG A 228 1.17 15.30 -15.56
C ARG A 228 -0.26 14.76 -15.75
N GLY A 229 -1.00 14.44 -14.70
CA GLY A 229 -2.38 13.95 -14.82
C GLY A 229 -3.39 15.11 -14.83
N ASP A 230 -4.22 15.20 -15.87
CA ASP A 230 -5.42 16.05 -15.85
C ASP A 230 -6.41 15.43 -14.84
N ASP A 231 -6.82 16.19 -13.84
CA ASP A 231 -7.82 15.78 -12.82
C ASP A 231 -9.11 15.21 -13.44
N ARG A 232 -9.41 15.60 -14.70
CA ARG A 232 -10.55 15.09 -15.46
C ARG A 232 -10.39 13.63 -15.87
N VAL A 233 -9.17 13.18 -16.15
CA VAL A 233 -8.86 11.77 -16.49
C VAL A 233 -9.05 10.91 -15.23
N LEU A 234 -8.55 11.37 -14.09
CA LEU A 234 -8.64 10.70 -12.80
C LEU A 234 -10.09 10.55 -12.34
N ARG A 235 -10.89 11.61 -12.47
CA ARG A 235 -12.32 11.59 -12.12
C ARG A 235 -13.15 10.64 -12.99
N LYS A 236 -12.69 10.26 -14.19
CA LYS A 236 -13.34 9.26 -15.05
C LYS A 236 -12.90 7.84 -14.75
N PHE A 237 -11.65 7.67 -14.34
CA PHE A 237 -11.03 6.36 -14.12
C PHE A 237 -11.79 5.51 -13.08
N TRP A 238 -11.99 6.05 -11.88
CA TRP A 238 -12.67 5.32 -10.81
C TRP A 238 -14.12 4.91 -11.17
N PRO A 239 -14.99 5.79 -11.69
CA PRO A 239 -16.34 5.39 -12.08
C PRO A 239 -16.37 4.29 -13.15
N GLU A 240 -15.42 4.27 -14.10
CA GLU A 240 -15.33 3.23 -15.13
C GLU A 240 -14.86 1.89 -14.56
N LEU A 241 -13.83 1.91 -13.70
CA LEU A 241 -13.34 0.74 -12.99
C LEU A 241 -14.44 0.14 -12.09
N LEU A 242 -15.12 0.97 -11.31
CA LEU A 242 -16.19 0.56 -10.40
C LEU A 242 -17.38 -0.06 -11.13
N ARG A 243 -17.80 0.51 -12.26
CA ARG A 243 -18.85 -0.12 -13.12
C ARG A 243 -18.41 -1.51 -13.62
N SER A 244 -17.13 -1.65 -13.95
CA SER A 244 -16.59 -2.95 -14.38
C SER A 244 -16.53 -3.96 -13.23
N ILE A 245 -16.23 -3.52 -12.01
CA ILE A 245 -16.27 -4.33 -10.77
C ILE A 245 -17.71 -4.70 -10.43
N ALA A 246 -18.65 -3.75 -10.52
CA ALA A 246 -20.08 -4.01 -10.29
C ALA A 246 -20.63 -5.08 -11.24
N ALA A 247 -20.17 -5.11 -12.49
CA ALA A 247 -20.58 -6.12 -13.47
C ALA A 247 -20.10 -7.56 -13.13
N ILE A 248 -19.03 -7.70 -12.32
CA ILE A 248 -18.59 -8.99 -11.75
C ILE A 248 -19.52 -9.41 -10.61
N ALA A 249 -20.15 -8.45 -9.95
CA ALA A 249 -21.04 -8.63 -8.81
C ALA A 249 -20.42 -9.46 -7.65
N PRO A 250 -19.18 -9.14 -7.20
CA PRO A 250 -18.52 -9.87 -6.11
C PRO A 250 -19.31 -9.69 -4.80
N ALA A 251 -19.16 -10.63 -3.86
CA ALA A 251 -19.72 -10.47 -2.51
C ALA A 251 -19.08 -9.28 -1.78
N HIS A 252 -17.77 -9.08 -1.99
CA HIS A 252 -17.00 -7.98 -1.42
C HIS A 252 -16.10 -7.30 -2.45
N ALA A 253 -15.92 -5.99 -2.31
CA ALA A 253 -14.84 -5.26 -2.97
C ALA A 253 -14.07 -4.43 -1.95
N LEU A 254 -12.73 -4.46 -2.01
CA LEU A 254 -11.84 -3.61 -1.23
C LEU A 254 -11.14 -2.65 -2.19
N LEU A 255 -11.27 -1.37 -1.92
CA LEU A 255 -10.88 -0.29 -2.82
C LEU A 255 -9.92 0.64 -2.10
N MET A 256 -8.71 0.83 -2.63
CA MET A 256 -7.72 1.78 -2.12
C MET A 256 -7.56 2.94 -3.09
N CYS A 257 -7.61 4.16 -2.59
CA CYS A 257 -7.48 5.36 -3.38
C CYS A 257 -6.43 6.31 -2.81
N ASN A 258 -5.32 6.46 -3.51
CA ASN A 258 -4.26 7.43 -3.26
C ASN A 258 -4.43 8.74 -4.04
N ASP A 259 -5.53 8.88 -4.78
CA ASP A 259 -5.73 9.96 -5.72
C ASP A 259 -6.10 11.28 -5.00
N LYS A 260 -5.34 12.33 -5.27
CA LYS A 260 -5.57 13.69 -4.77
C LYS A 260 -6.84 14.35 -5.33
N ALA A 261 -7.40 13.82 -6.43
CA ALA A 261 -8.66 14.29 -6.99
C ALA A 261 -9.85 14.10 -6.03
N TYR A 262 -9.74 13.20 -5.06
CA TYR A 262 -10.73 12.99 -4.01
C TYR A 262 -10.32 13.69 -2.72
N ARG A 263 -11.12 14.63 -2.24
CA ARG A 263 -10.80 15.49 -1.10
C ARG A 263 -10.96 14.82 0.28
N GLY A 264 -11.24 13.54 0.35
CA GLY A 264 -11.42 12.80 1.60
C GLY A 264 -12.17 11.50 1.40
N TYR A 265 -12.47 10.81 2.50
CA TYR A 265 -13.25 9.58 2.48
C TYR A 265 -14.65 9.78 1.91
N GLU A 266 -15.35 10.84 2.30
CA GLU A 266 -16.73 11.11 1.89
C GLU A 266 -16.88 11.30 0.38
N ASP A 267 -15.97 12.05 -0.25
CA ASP A 267 -15.97 12.30 -1.70
C ASP A 267 -15.74 10.99 -2.46
N PHE A 268 -14.76 10.18 -2.03
CA PHE A 268 -14.50 8.88 -2.64
C PHE A 268 -15.65 7.89 -2.38
N GLN A 269 -16.18 7.83 -1.15
CA GLN A 269 -17.29 6.96 -0.77
C GLN A 269 -18.56 7.27 -1.58
N THR A 270 -18.86 8.54 -1.78
CA THR A 270 -19.99 8.98 -2.62
C THR A 270 -19.82 8.48 -4.06
N THR A 271 -18.62 8.60 -4.62
CA THR A 271 -18.32 8.09 -5.97
C THR A 271 -18.49 6.57 -6.06
N VAL A 272 -17.97 5.84 -5.06
CA VAL A 272 -18.07 4.37 -5.01
C VAL A 272 -19.53 3.94 -4.86
N GLN A 273 -20.28 4.54 -3.94
CA GLN A 273 -21.70 4.21 -3.73
C GLN A 273 -22.55 4.50 -4.97
N ALA A 274 -22.30 5.62 -5.63
CA ALA A 274 -23.01 5.97 -6.88
C ALA A 274 -22.73 4.97 -8.00
N ALA A 275 -21.48 4.50 -8.13
CA ALA A 275 -21.09 3.58 -9.20
C ALA A 275 -21.53 2.12 -8.95
N LEU A 276 -21.50 1.65 -7.70
CA LEU A 276 -21.90 0.28 -7.31
C LEU A 276 -23.41 0.16 -7.07
N GLY A 277 -24.10 1.28 -6.82
CA GLY A 277 -25.55 1.34 -6.62
C GLY A 277 -26.00 0.82 -5.27
N ALA A 278 -27.34 0.69 -5.10
CA ALA A 278 -27.98 0.27 -3.84
C ALA A 278 -27.72 -1.20 -3.49
N ALA A 279 -27.22 -2.01 -4.42
CA ALA A 279 -26.88 -3.41 -4.17
C ALA A 279 -25.67 -3.58 -3.22
N TYR A 280 -24.91 -2.52 -2.96
CA TYR A 280 -23.75 -2.55 -2.08
C TYR A 280 -23.91 -1.58 -0.91
N ALA A 281 -23.42 -2.00 0.25
CA ALA A 281 -23.17 -1.15 1.40
C ALA A 281 -21.67 -0.78 1.39
N VAL A 282 -21.35 0.52 1.37
CA VAL A 282 -19.97 1.01 1.30
C VAL A 282 -19.57 1.63 2.63
N THR A 283 -18.49 1.13 3.22
CA THR A 283 -17.97 1.57 4.52
C THR A 283 -16.49 1.89 4.45
N ALA A 284 -16.03 2.86 5.24
CA ALA A 284 -14.62 3.15 5.40
C ALA A 284 -13.93 2.05 6.23
N VAL A 285 -12.70 1.70 5.84
CA VAL A 285 -11.80 0.85 6.61
C VAL A 285 -10.74 1.75 7.22
N PRO A 286 -10.76 2.01 8.54
CA PRO A 286 -9.82 2.91 9.18
C PRO A 286 -8.42 2.30 9.23
N HIS A 287 -7.40 3.15 9.09
CA HIS A 287 -6.01 2.75 9.28
C HIS A 287 -5.68 2.46 10.74
N GLY A 288 -4.64 1.65 10.95
CA GLY A 288 -4.05 1.43 12.25
C GLY A 288 -3.27 2.65 12.75
N ARG A 289 -2.94 2.64 14.04
CA ARG A 289 -2.24 3.75 14.72
C ARG A 289 -0.86 4.06 14.11
N GLU A 290 -0.18 3.06 13.56
CA GLU A 290 1.13 3.21 12.92
C GLU A 290 1.08 4.12 11.69
N ILE A 291 -0.04 4.05 10.95
CA ILE A 291 -0.26 4.87 9.75
C ILE A 291 -0.84 6.24 10.07
N LEU A 292 -1.74 6.30 11.07
CA LEU A 292 -2.40 7.55 11.46
C LEU A 292 -1.52 8.48 12.29
N GLY A 293 -0.47 7.95 12.95
CA GLY A 293 0.38 8.71 13.85
C GLY A 293 -0.29 9.08 15.18
N ARG A 294 0.40 9.90 16.00
CA ARG A 294 -0.05 10.29 17.34
C ARG A 294 -1.23 11.25 17.32
N GLU A 295 -1.25 12.15 16.35
CA GLU A 295 -2.27 13.19 16.20
C GLU A 295 -2.91 13.14 14.81
N PRO A 296 -3.83 12.19 14.56
CA PRO A 296 -4.39 11.94 13.22
C PRO A 296 -5.16 13.13 12.62
N ALA A 297 -5.59 14.10 13.45
CA ALA A 297 -6.25 15.31 12.99
C ALA A 297 -5.30 16.29 12.27
N HIS A 298 -3.99 16.17 12.51
CA HIS A 298 -2.99 16.99 11.83
C HIS A 298 -2.83 16.54 10.38
N ARG A 299 -3.25 17.39 9.46
CA ARG A 299 -3.10 17.15 8.02
C ARG A 299 -1.67 17.40 7.58
N ASP A 300 -1.08 16.43 6.93
CA ASP A 300 0.22 16.58 6.30
C ASP A 300 0.03 17.12 4.87
N PRO A 301 0.65 18.26 4.50
CA PRO A 301 0.53 18.81 3.16
C PRO A 301 1.24 17.97 2.09
N TRP A 302 2.18 17.12 2.49
CA TRP A 302 3.04 16.34 1.61
C TRP A 302 2.60 14.88 1.48
N TYR A 303 1.99 14.33 2.52
CA TYR A 303 1.58 12.94 2.59
C TYR A 303 0.17 12.79 3.15
N ALA A 304 -0.59 11.90 2.54
CA ALA A 304 -1.85 11.41 3.10
C ALA A 304 -1.93 9.90 2.87
N PRO A 305 -2.35 9.12 3.89
CA PRO A 305 -2.58 7.69 3.69
C PRO A 305 -3.72 7.46 2.68
N PRO A 306 -3.70 6.31 1.97
CA PRO A 306 -4.74 5.98 1.02
C PRO A 306 -6.11 5.89 1.72
N ARG A 307 -7.18 6.21 0.99
CA ARG A 307 -8.55 5.96 1.45
C ARG A 307 -8.90 4.52 1.17
N VAL A 308 -9.26 3.76 2.19
CA VAL A 308 -9.65 2.37 2.06
C VAL A 308 -11.14 2.23 2.29
N LEU A 309 -11.85 1.72 1.30
CA LEU A 309 -13.28 1.45 1.38
C LEU A 309 -13.54 -0.04 1.17
N GLN A 310 -14.48 -0.58 1.94
CA GLN A 310 -15.08 -1.88 1.69
C GLN A 310 -16.51 -1.68 1.16
N ALA A 311 -16.81 -2.32 0.03
CA ALA A 311 -18.16 -2.49 -0.45
C ALA A 311 -18.59 -3.95 -0.22
N GLN A 312 -19.74 -4.16 0.42
CA GLN A 312 -20.33 -5.46 0.66
C GLN A 312 -21.68 -5.52 -0.05
N ARG A 313 -21.89 -6.57 -0.83
CA ARG A 313 -23.15 -6.83 -1.50
C ARG A 313 -24.22 -7.20 -0.47
N ARG A 314 -25.40 -6.57 -0.60
CA ARG A 314 -26.56 -6.79 0.26
C ARG A 314 -27.33 -8.05 -0.12
#